data_adb93830ab64d95b22e1390011354040
#
_entry.id   adb93830ab64d95b22e1390011354040
#
_cell.length_a   1.000
_cell.length_b   1.000
_cell.length_c   1.000
_cell.angle_alpha   90.00
_cell.angle_beta   90.00
_cell.angle_gamma   90.00
#
_symmetry.space_group_name_H-M   'P 1'
#
loop_
_entity.id
_entity.type
_entity.pdbx_description
1 polymer ?
#
loop_
_entity_poly.entity_id
_entity_poly.type
_entity_poly.pdbx_seq_one_letter_code
_entity_poly.pdbx_strand_id
1 'polypeptide(L)'
;MWLILQQDKPQDFVIATGVQHTVREFATLAFHYAGIELRWEGEGIDEKGIDAKTGKVMVAVSEDFYRPTDVVNLWGDPTKAKNELGWNPQSTSFEELVKIMVSHDMQKVAAEHVANVMRTNLAEYLEKGIVK
;
A
#
# COMPACT_ATOMS: atom_id res chain seq x y z
N MET A 1 3.69 -14.74 -13.82
CA MET A 1 4.53 -15.95 -13.61
C MET A 1 4.01 -17.13 -14.40
N TRP A 2 2.75 -17.60 -14.21
CA TRP A 2 2.23 -18.80 -14.91
C TRP A 2 2.39 -18.74 -16.44
N LEU A 3 2.03 -17.64 -17.10
CA LEU A 3 2.19 -17.45 -18.56
C LEU A 3 3.64 -17.59 -19.04
N ILE A 4 4.62 -17.16 -18.25
CA ILE A 4 6.04 -17.28 -18.58
C ILE A 4 6.45 -18.77 -18.62
N LEU A 5 5.93 -19.57 -17.68
CA LEU A 5 6.22 -20.99 -17.59
C LEU A 5 5.54 -21.83 -18.68
N GLN A 6 4.60 -21.26 -19.44
CA GLN A 6 3.93 -21.93 -20.55
C GLN A 6 4.65 -21.75 -21.90
N GLN A 7 5.78 -21.03 -21.92
CA GLN A 7 6.55 -20.79 -23.15
C GLN A 7 7.41 -22.01 -23.50
N ASP A 8 7.55 -22.30 -24.78
CA ASP A 8 8.37 -23.43 -25.28
C ASP A 8 9.86 -23.28 -24.99
N LYS A 9 10.32 -22.04 -24.86
CA LYS A 9 11.72 -21.71 -24.58
C LYS A 9 11.83 -20.72 -23.43
N PRO A 10 12.84 -20.87 -22.56
CA PRO A 10 13.11 -19.87 -21.51
C PRO A 10 13.44 -18.52 -22.13
N GLN A 11 12.81 -17.46 -21.62
CA GLN A 11 13.02 -16.08 -22.07
C GLN A 11 12.87 -15.12 -20.88
N ASP A 12 13.55 -13.97 -20.98
CA ASP A 12 13.42 -12.89 -20.01
C ASP A 12 12.27 -11.95 -20.39
N PHE A 13 11.47 -11.59 -19.39
CA PHE A 13 10.34 -10.67 -19.53
C PHE A 13 10.39 -9.59 -18.46
N VAL A 14 10.17 -8.34 -18.87
CA VAL A 14 9.95 -7.24 -17.95
C VAL A 14 8.49 -7.24 -17.54
N ILE A 15 8.24 -7.39 -16.24
CA ILE A 15 6.90 -7.36 -15.65
C ILE A 15 6.69 -6.00 -14.99
N ALA A 16 6.06 -5.11 -15.71
CA ALA A 16 5.75 -3.74 -15.29
C ALA A 16 4.42 -3.29 -15.90
N THR A 17 3.78 -2.29 -15.30
CA THR A 17 2.55 -1.71 -15.86
C THR A 17 2.79 -0.76 -17.03
N GLY A 18 4.00 -0.20 -17.13
CA GLY A 18 4.34 0.88 -18.06
C GLY A 18 3.79 2.25 -17.62
N VAL A 19 3.24 2.33 -16.41
CA VAL A 19 2.74 3.57 -15.80
C VAL A 19 3.43 3.77 -14.46
N GLN A 20 3.87 4.99 -14.20
CA GLN A 20 4.51 5.37 -12.94
C GLN A 20 3.53 6.16 -12.08
N HIS A 21 3.57 5.88 -10.79
CA HIS A 21 2.84 6.61 -9.76
C HIS A 21 3.81 7.03 -8.65
N THR A 22 3.55 8.17 -8.05
CA THR A 22 4.35 8.68 -6.93
C THR A 22 3.88 8.06 -5.61
N VAL A 23 4.78 8.00 -4.62
CA VAL A 23 4.43 7.61 -3.24
C VAL A 23 3.38 8.56 -2.66
N ARG A 24 3.45 9.85 -3.01
CA ARG A 24 2.44 10.85 -2.60
C ARG A 24 1.06 10.52 -3.14
N GLU A 25 0.93 10.18 -4.43
CA GLU A 25 -0.35 9.74 -5.03
C GLU A 25 -0.88 8.49 -4.32
N PHE A 26 -0.02 7.50 -4.09
CA PHE A 26 -0.40 6.29 -3.37
C PHE A 26 -0.91 6.61 -1.96
N ALA A 27 -0.16 7.40 -1.17
CA ALA A 27 -0.56 7.77 0.18
C ALA A 27 -1.87 8.57 0.18
N THR A 28 -2.01 9.57 -0.70
CA THR A 28 -3.24 10.37 -0.82
C THR A 28 -4.45 9.48 -1.07
N LEU A 29 -4.34 8.57 -2.02
CA LEU A 29 -5.43 7.67 -2.40
C LEU A 29 -5.74 6.65 -1.29
N ALA A 30 -4.71 6.11 -0.62
CA ALA A 30 -4.88 5.17 0.47
C ALA A 30 -5.61 5.80 1.67
N PHE A 31 -5.22 7.01 2.07
CA PHE A 31 -5.89 7.75 3.13
C PHE A 31 -7.32 8.15 2.75
N HIS A 32 -7.55 8.54 1.50
CA HIS A 32 -8.89 8.81 0.99
C HIS A 32 -9.82 7.59 1.17
N TYR A 33 -9.38 6.39 0.78
CA TYR A 33 -10.17 5.17 0.99
C TYR A 33 -10.33 4.77 2.47
N ALA A 34 -9.43 5.23 3.34
CA ALA A 34 -9.58 5.11 4.79
C ALA A 34 -10.49 6.19 5.41
N GLY A 35 -11.07 7.09 4.60
CA GLY A 35 -11.96 8.17 5.04
C GLY A 35 -11.22 9.41 5.57
N ILE A 36 -9.95 9.58 5.23
CA ILE A 36 -9.10 10.70 5.65
C ILE A 36 -8.63 11.47 4.42
N GLU A 37 -8.93 12.77 4.36
CA GLU A 37 -8.44 13.65 3.29
C GLU A 37 -7.12 14.28 3.70
N LEU A 38 -6.05 13.99 2.92
CA LEU A 38 -4.73 14.55 3.16
C LEU A 38 -4.54 15.88 2.46
N ARG A 39 -3.96 16.84 3.19
CA ARG A 39 -3.38 18.07 2.66
C ARG A 39 -1.86 18.00 2.83
N TRP A 40 -1.13 18.25 1.75
CA TRP A 40 0.33 18.18 1.75
C TRP A 40 0.93 19.57 2.01
N GLU A 41 1.94 19.65 2.86
CA GLU A 41 2.69 20.84 3.21
C GLU A 41 4.18 20.53 3.28
N GLY A 42 5.02 21.53 2.98
CA GLY A 42 6.48 21.39 2.94
C GLY A 42 6.99 20.70 1.67
N GLU A 43 8.30 20.55 1.59
CA GLU A 43 9.01 19.93 0.47
C GLU A 43 10.20 19.11 0.98
N GLY A 44 10.58 18.07 0.24
CA GLY A 44 11.72 17.22 0.56
C GLY A 44 11.55 16.54 1.92
N ILE A 45 12.51 16.75 2.82
CA ILE A 45 12.50 16.12 4.15
C ILE A 45 11.43 16.71 5.09
N ASP A 46 11.01 17.96 4.84
CA ASP A 46 10.00 18.64 5.64
C ASP A 46 8.57 18.35 5.16
N GLU A 47 8.42 17.56 4.11
CA GLU A 47 7.11 17.22 3.54
C GLU A 47 6.27 16.41 4.51
N LYS A 48 5.00 16.84 4.69
CA LYS A 48 4.03 16.21 5.59
C LYS A 48 2.66 16.13 4.93
N GLY A 49 2.02 14.98 5.09
CA GLY A 49 0.59 14.78 4.80
C GLY A 49 -0.23 14.98 6.07
N ILE A 50 -1.10 15.96 6.07
CA ILE A 50 -1.89 16.38 7.23
C ILE A 50 -3.36 16.06 6.97
N ASP A 51 -4.04 15.45 7.94
CA ASP A 51 -5.50 15.30 7.89
C ASP A 51 -6.16 16.68 7.83
N ALA A 52 -6.85 16.97 6.74
CA ALA A 52 -7.49 18.26 6.50
C ALA A 52 -8.57 18.60 7.53
N LYS A 53 -9.15 17.57 8.20
CA LYS A 53 -10.23 17.76 9.18
C LYS A 53 -9.71 17.99 10.59
N THR A 54 -8.67 17.27 11.00
CA THR A 54 -8.18 17.27 12.39
C THR A 54 -6.89 18.06 12.57
N GLY A 55 -6.16 18.35 11.48
CA GLY A 55 -4.84 18.98 11.51
C GLY A 55 -3.71 18.06 11.99
N LYS A 56 -4.00 16.77 12.18
CA LYS A 56 -3.01 15.79 12.64
C LYS A 56 -2.07 15.39 11.48
N VAL A 57 -0.77 15.33 11.76
CA VAL A 57 0.21 14.78 10.80
C VAL A 57 0.01 13.26 10.71
N MET A 58 -0.30 12.78 9.51
CA MET A 58 -0.55 11.37 9.22
C MET A 58 0.61 10.73 8.47
N VAL A 59 1.32 11.52 7.65
CA VAL A 59 2.49 11.08 6.87
C VAL A 59 3.61 12.09 7.08
N ALA A 60 4.82 11.62 7.26
CA ALA A 60 6.02 12.44 7.33
C ALA A 60 7.20 11.71 6.67
N VAL A 61 8.13 12.47 6.10
CA VAL A 61 9.39 11.93 5.62
C VAL A 61 10.30 11.68 6.83
N SER A 62 10.93 10.49 6.89
CA SER A 62 11.88 10.15 7.94
C SER A 62 13.31 10.48 7.49
N GLU A 63 14.09 11.11 8.36
CA GLU A 63 15.51 11.39 8.12
C GLU A 63 16.31 10.11 7.87
N ASP A 64 15.97 9.03 8.58
CA ASP A 64 16.66 7.74 8.48
C ASP A 64 16.52 7.08 7.10
N PHE A 65 15.47 7.41 6.36
CA PHE A 65 15.16 6.83 5.05
C PHE A 65 15.28 7.83 3.91
N TYR A 66 15.53 9.10 4.20
CA TYR A 66 15.66 10.13 3.17
C TYR A 66 16.95 9.97 2.36
N ARG A 67 16.80 9.91 1.03
CA ARG A 67 17.92 9.81 0.09
C ARG A 67 17.88 10.99 -0.87
N PRO A 68 18.85 11.93 -0.80
CA PRO A 68 18.86 13.13 -1.65
C PRO A 68 19.09 12.81 -3.14
N THR A 69 19.59 11.62 -3.45
CA THR A 69 19.92 11.17 -4.83
C THR A 69 19.02 10.04 -5.31
N ASP A 70 17.76 10.03 -4.92
CA ASP A 70 16.82 9.02 -5.40
C ASP A 70 16.58 9.16 -6.92
N VAL A 71 16.34 8.02 -7.58
CA VAL A 71 16.11 7.98 -9.03
C VAL A 71 14.74 8.57 -9.33
N VAL A 72 14.71 9.59 -10.18
CA VAL A 72 13.46 10.33 -10.50
C VAL A 72 12.45 9.47 -11.24
N ASN A 73 12.92 8.56 -12.11
CA ASN A 73 12.04 7.69 -12.90
C ASN A 73 12.58 6.26 -12.91
N LEU A 74 11.77 5.33 -12.40
CA LEU A 74 11.98 3.89 -12.46
C LEU A 74 10.74 3.24 -13.06
N TRP A 75 10.78 2.98 -14.38
CA TRP A 75 9.69 2.26 -15.03
C TRP A 75 10.23 1.24 -16.01
N GLY A 76 9.52 0.13 -16.16
CA GLY A 76 9.86 -0.92 -17.09
C GLY A 76 8.95 -0.89 -18.32
N ASP A 77 9.47 -1.29 -19.47
CA ASP A 77 8.71 -1.50 -20.70
C ASP A 77 8.15 -2.93 -20.74
N PRO A 78 6.82 -3.12 -20.60
CA PRO A 78 6.18 -4.43 -20.66
C PRO A 78 5.84 -4.91 -22.08
N THR A 79 6.26 -4.20 -23.14
CA THR A 79 5.80 -4.45 -24.51
C THR A 79 6.01 -5.89 -24.94
N LYS A 80 7.18 -6.48 -24.64
CA LYS A 80 7.45 -7.90 -24.95
C LYS A 80 6.47 -8.84 -24.23
N ALA A 81 6.25 -8.62 -22.93
CA ALA A 81 5.34 -9.44 -22.13
C ALA A 81 3.89 -9.33 -22.61
N LYS A 82 3.46 -8.14 -23.04
CA LYS A 82 2.12 -7.94 -23.65
C LYS A 82 1.98 -8.70 -24.96
N ASN A 83 2.95 -8.57 -25.85
CA ASN A 83 2.84 -9.11 -27.20
C ASN A 83 3.02 -10.64 -27.24
N GLU A 84 3.97 -11.18 -26.48
CA GLU A 84 4.31 -12.61 -26.55
C GLU A 84 3.50 -13.47 -25.57
N LEU A 85 3.17 -12.94 -24.38
CA LEU A 85 2.41 -13.66 -23.36
C LEU A 85 0.91 -13.36 -23.38
N GLY A 86 0.45 -12.36 -24.15
CA GLY A 86 -0.92 -11.87 -24.07
C GLY A 86 -1.28 -11.29 -22.69
N TRP A 87 -0.25 -10.90 -21.91
CA TRP A 87 -0.45 -10.39 -20.57
C TRP A 87 -1.00 -8.95 -20.58
N ASN A 88 -2.08 -8.72 -19.83
CA ASN A 88 -2.63 -7.37 -19.64
C ASN A 88 -2.23 -6.81 -18.27
N PRO A 89 -1.23 -5.92 -18.18
CA PRO A 89 -0.80 -5.31 -16.93
C PRO A 89 -1.78 -4.31 -16.32
N GLN A 90 -2.80 -3.90 -17.09
CA GLN A 90 -3.80 -2.91 -16.68
C GLN A 90 -5.17 -3.53 -16.38
N SER A 91 -5.22 -4.84 -16.14
CA SER A 91 -6.46 -5.53 -15.73
C SER A 91 -7.01 -5.04 -14.40
N THR A 92 -6.14 -4.53 -13.53
CA THR A 92 -6.50 -3.83 -12.29
C THR A 92 -5.87 -2.45 -12.36
N SER A 93 -6.66 -1.39 -12.25
CA SER A 93 -6.15 -0.03 -12.22
C SER A 93 -5.38 0.25 -10.93
N PHE A 94 -4.54 1.29 -10.92
CA PHE A 94 -3.82 1.72 -9.72
C PHE A 94 -4.79 2.07 -8.59
N GLU A 95 -5.85 2.80 -8.91
CA GLU A 95 -6.88 3.19 -7.96
C GLU A 95 -7.59 1.98 -7.34
N GLU A 96 -7.97 1.00 -8.17
CA GLU A 96 -8.60 -0.23 -7.71
C GLU A 96 -7.67 -1.06 -6.85
N LEU A 97 -6.39 -1.15 -7.21
CA LEU A 97 -5.37 -1.84 -6.41
C LEU A 97 -5.26 -1.22 -5.02
N VAL A 98 -5.12 0.11 -4.93
CA VAL A 98 -5.03 0.81 -3.64
C VAL A 98 -6.29 0.57 -2.79
N LYS A 99 -7.48 0.64 -3.41
CA LYS A 99 -8.74 0.35 -2.72
C LYS A 99 -8.80 -1.08 -2.15
N ILE A 100 -8.38 -2.07 -2.93
CA ILE A 100 -8.32 -3.48 -2.49
C ILE A 100 -7.36 -3.61 -1.31
N MET A 101 -6.16 -3.04 -1.40
CA MET A 101 -5.15 -3.09 -0.34
C MET A 101 -5.69 -2.48 0.96
N VAL A 102 -6.20 -1.25 0.91
CA VAL A 102 -6.73 -0.55 2.08
C VAL A 102 -7.90 -1.32 2.70
N SER A 103 -8.83 -1.81 1.89
CA SER A 103 -9.98 -2.58 2.40
C SER A 103 -9.55 -3.85 3.13
N HIS A 104 -8.58 -4.59 2.58
CA HIS A 104 -8.04 -5.79 3.20
C HIS A 104 -7.33 -5.47 4.53
N ASP A 105 -6.46 -4.46 4.53
CA ASP A 105 -5.69 -4.09 5.71
C ASP A 105 -6.57 -3.55 6.84
N MET A 106 -7.59 -2.75 6.52
CA MET A 106 -8.59 -2.30 7.50
C MET A 106 -9.34 -3.47 8.14
N GLN A 107 -9.74 -4.47 7.36
CA GLN A 107 -10.40 -5.67 7.88
C GLN A 107 -9.46 -6.46 8.80
N LYS A 108 -8.21 -6.62 8.40
CA LYS A 108 -7.20 -7.32 9.20
C LYS A 108 -6.94 -6.62 10.53
N VAL A 109 -6.70 -5.31 10.51
CA VAL A 109 -6.47 -4.51 11.74
C VAL A 109 -7.69 -4.53 12.65
N ALA A 110 -8.90 -4.44 12.10
CA ALA A 110 -10.12 -4.53 12.89
C ALA A 110 -10.27 -5.89 13.58
N ALA A 111 -9.99 -6.99 12.86
CA ALA A 111 -10.03 -8.34 13.43
C ALA A 111 -8.98 -8.54 14.53
N GLU A 112 -7.75 -8.06 14.32
CA GLU A 112 -6.68 -8.10 15.31
C GLU A 112 -7.02 -7.27 16.57
N HIS A 113 -7.61 -6.09 16.39
CA HIS A 113 -8.06 -5.26 17.51
C HIS A 113 -9.12 -5.97 18.36
N VAL A 114 -10.14 -6.55 17.71
CA VAL A 114 -11.18 -7.32 18.41
C VAL A 114 -10.59 -8.51 19.16
N ALA A 115 -9.69 -9.26 18.54
CA ALA A 115 -9.03 -10.38 19.18
C ALA A 115 -8.18 -9.96 20.40
N ASN A 116 -7.49 -8.83 20.33
CA ASN A 116 -6.70 -8.30 21.43
C ASN A 116 -7.59 -7.83 22.59
N VAL A 117 -8.68 -7.12 22.31
CA VAL A 117 -9.65 -6.69 23.32
C VAL A 117 -10.26 -7.91 24.02
N MET A 118 -10.63 -8.96 23.29
CA MET A 118 -11.15 -10.20 23.88
C MET A 118 -10.13 -10.90 24.77
N ARG A 119 -8.85 -10.97 24.37
CA ARG A 119 -7.78 -11.56 25.19
C ARG A 119 -7.58 -10.78 26.49
N THR A 120 -7.55 -9.45 26.41
CA THR A 120 -7.38 -8.59 27.59
C THR A 120 -8.54 -8.79 28.56
N ASN A 121 -9.79 -8.75 28.08
CA ASN A 121 -10.97 -8.96 28.91
C ASN A 121 -10.98 -10.36 29.56
N LEU A 122 -10.61 -11.40 28.79
CA LEU A 122 -10.52 -12.77 29.32
C LEU A 122 -9.48 -12.88 30.44
N ALA A 123 -8.31 -12.28 30.26
CA ALA A 123 -7.26 -12.26 31.29
C ALA A 123 -7.77 -11.59 32.58
N GLU A 124 -8.42 -10.44 32.49
CA GLU A 124 -9.01 -9.77 33.64
C GLU A 124 -10.11 -10.61 34.34
N TYR A 125 -10.95 -11.33 33.59
CA TYR A 125 -11.97 -12.20 34.17
C TYR A 125 -11.38 -13.42 34.89
N LEU A 126 -10.28 -13.98 34.36
CA LEU A 126 -9.56 -15.07 35.02
C LEU A 126 -8.90 -14.58 36.32
N GLU A 127 -8.24 -13.42 36.31
CA GLU A 127 -7.64 -12.83 37.53
C GLU A 127 -8.67 -12.51 38.62
N LYS A 128 -9.85 -12.05 38.20
CA LYS A 128 -10.97 -11.76 39.14
C LYS A 128 -11.72 -13.02 39.58
N GLY A 129 -11.39 -14.21 39.06
CA GLY A 129 -12.06 -15.47 39.39
C GLY A 129 -13.51 -15.57 38.91
N ILE A 130 -13.90 -14.74 37.90
CA ILE A 130 -15.25 -14.70 37.34
C ILE A 130 -15.49 -15.87 36.39
N VAL A 131 -14.42 -16.37 35.77
CA VAL A 131 -14.45 -17.53 34.88
C VAL A 131 -13.40 -18.52 35.37
N LYS A 132 -13.75 -19.81 35.41
CA LYS A 132 -12.87 -20.93 35.78
C LYS A 132 -12.48 -21.72 34.55
#